data_8a5a0d71ee23d393c1cbb623ccdfe431
#
_entry.id   8a5a0d71ee23d393c1cbb623ccdfe431
#
_cell.length_a   1.000
_cell.length_b   1.000
_cell.length_c   1.000
_cell.angle_alpha   90.00
_cell.angle_beta   90.00
_cell.angle_gamma   90.00
#
_symmetry.space_group_name_H-M   'P 1'
#
loop_
_entity.id
_entity.type
_entity.pdbx_description
1 polymer ?
#
loop_
_entity_poly.entity_id
_entity_poly.type
_entity_poly.pdbx_seq_one_letter_code
_entity_poly.pdbx_strand_id
1 'polypeptide(L)'
;MMVEVDPETAAVQITRYVVVHDCGTVINPMVVEAQVQGGVAHGIGNAFYEQLVFGDNGQLMNASFMDYLLPTALDVPTVEMAHLETPSPLNPLGTKGVGEAGAIPTGAAFAQAVEDALAGSGVEITEIPLSPSRLAELLSIAKGTA
;
A
#
# COMPACT_ATOMS: atom_id res chain seq x y z
N MET A 1 -3.80 -8.87 -1.82
CA MET A 1 -3.74 -7.93 -2.96
C MET A 1 -3.36 -8.70 -4.20
N MET A 2 -3.89 -8.33 -5.37
CA MET A 2 -3.49 -8.85 -6.68
C MET A 2 -3.08 -7.66 -7.55
N VAL A 3 -1.98 -7.80 -8.26
CA VAL A 3 -1.45 -6.75 -9.15
C VAL A 3 -1.11 -7.32 -10.51
N GLU A 4 -1.13 -6.46 -11.52
CA GLU A 4 -0.52 -6.68 -12.81
C GLU A 4 0.63 -5.70 -12.98
N VAL A 5 1.77 -6.17 -13.45
CA VAL A 5 2.99 -5.38 -13.67
C VAL A 5 3.38 -5.46 -15.13
N ASP A 6 3.54 -4.32 -15.76
CA ASP A 6 4.16 -4.23 -17.09
C ASP A 6 5.67 -4.06 -16.94
N PRO A 7 6.48 -5.07 -17.29
CA PRO A 7 7.93 -5.01 -17.12
C PRO A 7 8.67 -4.11 -18.14
N GLU A 8 7.96 -3.57 -19.14
CA GLU A 8 8.55 -2.64 -20.10
C GLU A 8 8.40 -1.20 -19.64
N THR A 9 7.24 -0.87 -19.04
CA THR A 9 6.90 0.49 -18.59
C THR A 9 7.04 0.68 -17.10
N ALA A 10 7.22 -0.40 -16.33
CA ALA A 10 7.16 -0.44 -14.87
C ALA A 10 5.82 0.05 -14.29
N ALA A 11 4.75 0.01 -15.09
CA ALA A 11 3.41 0.33 -14.62
C ALA A 11 2.87 -0.82 -13.76
N VAL A 12 2.27 -0.48 -12.62
CA VAL A 12 1.63 -1.43 -11.71
C VAL A 12 0.16 -1.07 -11.58
N GLN A 13 -0.71 -2.05 -11.79
CA GLN A 13 -2.14 -1.92 -11.60
C GLN A 13 -2.61 -2.87 -10.49
N ILE A 14 -3.30 -2.33 -9.48
CA ILE A 14 -3.95 -3.15 -8.46
C ILE A 14 -5.28 -3.63 -9.03
N THR A 15 -5.39 -4.90 -9.34
CA THR A 15 -6.58 -5.50 -9.96
C THR A 15 -7.60 -5.97 -8.94
N ARG A 16 -7.15 -6.29 -7.71
CA ARG A 16 -8.03 -6.70 -6.61
C ARG A 16 -7.38 -6.41 -5.26
N TYR A 17 -8.17 -5.86 -4.33
CA TYR A 17 -7.73 -5.65 -2.96
C TYR A 17 -8.77 -6.19 -1.99
N VAL A 18 -8.37 -7.12 -1.15
CA VAL A 18 -9.22 -7.73 -0.11
C VAL A 18 -8.62 -7.45 1.26
N VAL A 19 -9.43 -6.96 2.18
CA VAL A 19 -9.07 -6.76 3.58
C VAL A 19 -9.98 -7.61 4.45
N VAL A 20 -9.36 -8.45 5.28
CA VAL A 20 -10.05 -9.16 6.36
C VAL A 20 -9.41 -8.72 7.67
N HIS A 21 -10.18 -8.15 8.58
CA HIS A 21 -9.65 -7.67 9.84
C HIS A 21 -10.59 -7.96 11.00
N ASP A 22 -10.08 -7.82 12.22
CA ASP A 22 -10.80 -8.01 13.46
C ASP A 22 -10.63 -6.76 14.35
N CYS A 23 -11.68 -5.97 14.48
CA CYS A 23 -11.76 -4.86 15.42
C CYS A 23 -12.63 -5.18 16.66
N GLY A 24 -12.79 -6.46 16.98
CA GLY A 24 -13.73 -6.92 17.99
C GLY A 24 -15.16 -6.69 17.54
N THR A 25 -16.04 -6.29 18.44
CA THR A 25 -17.43 -5.96 18.09
C THR A 25 -17.49 -4.74 17.19
N VAL A 26 -18.08 -4.87 16.02
CA VAL A 26 -18.30 -3.78 15.08
C VAL A 26 -19.47 -2.92 15.54
N ILE A 27 -19.20 -1.72 16.05
CA ILE A 27 -20.25 -0.81 16.55
C ILE A 27 -20.97 -0.09 15.41
N ASN A 28 -20.22 0.39 14.42
CA ASN A 28 -20.76 1.06 13.25
C ASN A 28 -20.04 0.58 11.99
N PRO A 29 -20.65 -0.34 11.21
CA PRO A 29 -20.03 -0.90 10.02
C PRO A 29 -19.58 0.15 9.02
N MET A 30 -20.40 1.15 8.72
CA MET A 30 -20.07 2.21 7.75
C MET A 30 -18.81 3.00 8.16
N VAL A 31 -18.64 3.30 9.44
CA VAL A 31 -17.45 4.00 9.94
C VAL A 31 -16.22 3.10 9.85
N VAL A 32 -16.34 1.83 10.19
CA VAL A 32 -15.25 0.85 10.10
C VAL A 32 -14.80 0.66 8.64
N GLU A 33 -15.75 0.48 7.73
CA GLU A 33 -15.47 0.34 6.30
C GLU A 33 -14.80 1.59 5.72
N ALA A 34 -15.30 2.79 6.06
CA ALA A 34 -14.71 4.05 5.63
C ALA A 34 -13.28 4.23 6.15
N GLN A 35 -13.02 3.83 7.42
CA GLN A 35 -11.70 3.87 8.02
C GLN A 35 -10.72 2.92 7.32
N VAL A 36 -11.15 1.71 7.03
CA VAL A 36 -10.32 0.72 6.31
C VAL A 36 -10.02 1.19 4.88
N GLN A 37 -11.04 1.67 4.15
CA GLN A 37 -10.88 2.21 2.79
C GLN A 37 -9.89 3.38 2.76
N GLY A 38 -10.05 4.33 3.67
CA GLY A 38 -9.13 5.46 3.81
C GLY A 38 -7.72 5.05 4.19
N GLY A 39 -7.58 4.06 5.09
CA GLY A 39 -6.29 3.47 5.46
C GLY A 39 -5.59 2.79 4.29
N VAL A 40 -6.32 2.05 3.45
CA VAL A 40 -5.78 1.44 2.24
C VAL A 40 -5.29 2.52 1.25
N ALA A 41 -6.07 3.57 1.03
CA ALA A 41 -5.66 4.68 0.17
C ALA A 41 -4.36 5.34 0.66
N HIS A 42 -4.25 5.60 1.98
CA HIS A 42 -3.03 6.09 2.60
C HIS A 42 -1.87 5.10 2.40
N GLY A 43 -2.11 3.81 2.64
CA GLY A 43 -1.08 2.78 2.47
C GLY A 43 -0.59 2.64 1.03
N ILE A 44 -1.45 2.82 0.03
CA ILE A 44 -1.06 2.88 -1.40
C ILE A 44 -0.16 4.08 -1.65
N GLY A 45 -0.50 5.26 -1.09
CA GLY A 45 0.34 6.44 -1.15
C GLY A 45 1.76 6.15 -0.64
N ASN A 46 1.87 5.62 0.58
CA ASN A 46 3.17 5.28 1.19
C ASN A 46 3.92 4.17 0.43
N ALA A 47 3.20 3.21 -0.15
CA ALA A 47 3.82 2.08 -0.82
C ALA A 47 4.37 2.42 -2.20
N PHE A 48 3.76 3.40 -2.90
CA PHE A 48 4.01 3.60 -4.33
C PHE A 48 4.36 5.04 -4.72
N TYR A 49 3.88 6.07 -4.00
CA TYR A 49 3.96 7.46 -4.46
C TYR A 49 4.71 8.39 -3.51
N GLU A 50 4.36 8.34 -2.22
CA GLU A 50 4.73 9.37 -1.26
C GLU A 50 6.16 9.20 -0.75
N GLN A 51 7.01 10.19 -1.00
CA GLN A 51 8.38 10.22 -0.52
C GLN A 51 8.80 11.66 -0.25
N LEU A 52 9.37 11.91 0.92
CA LEU A 52 10.07 13.17 1.21
C LEU A 52 11.52 13.07 0.74
N VAL A 53 11.91 13.95 -0.19
CA VAL A 53 13.25 13.99 -0.75
C VAL A 53 13.98 15.21 -0.19
N PHE A 54 15.14 14.97 0.44
CA PHE A 54 15.98 16.02 0.99
C PHE A 54 17.28 16.14 0.20
N GLY A 55 17.70 17.37 -0.07
CA GLY A 55 19.00 17.65 -0.63
C GLY A 55 20.13 17.51 0.41
N ASP A 56 21.38 17.52 -0.03
CA ASP A 56 22.56 17.35 0.83
C ASP A 56 22.67 18.40 1.95
N ASN A 57 22.06 19.55 1.75
CA ASN A 57 21.98 20.64 2.73
C ASN A 57 20.79 20.54 3.69
N GLY A 58 20.01 19.45 3.62
CA GLY A 58 18.79 19.22 4.42
C GLY A 58 17.55 19.98 3.92
N GLN A 59 17.61 20.64 2.76
CA GLN A 59 16.43 21.28 2.16
C GLN A 59 15.48 20.24 1.60
N LEU A 60 14.18 20.36 1.93
CA LEU A 60 13.12 19.55 1.32
C LEU A 60 12.97 19.96 -0.16
N MET A 61 13.19 19.00 -1.07
CA MET A 61 13.21 19.24 -2.51
C MET A 61 11.82 19.16 -3.15
N ASN A 62 10.91 18.36 -2.60
CA ASN A 62 9.56 18.14 -3.12
C ASN A 62 8.49 18.67 -2.15
N ALA A 63 8.55 19.97 -1.85
CA ALA A 63 7.72 20.64 -0.85
C ALA A 63 6.32 21.05 -1.34
N SER A 64 5.95 20.73 -2.57
CA SER A 64 4.66 21.09 -3.15
C SER A 64 3.93 19.87 -3.73
N PHE A 65 2.61 19.96 -3.91
CA PHE A 65 1.84 18.88 -4.56
C PHE A 65 2.13 18.71 -6.07
N MET A 66 3.02 19.50 -6.65
CA MET A 66 3.56 19.23 -7.98
C MET A 66 4.60 18.10 -7.97
N ASP A 67 5.32 17.97 -6.85
CA ASP A 67 6.47 17.07 -6.71
C ASP A 67 6.23 15.97 -5.67
N TYR A 68 5.41 16.26 -4.63
CA TYR A 68 4.95 15.29 -3.65
C TYR A 68 3.67 14.64 -4.15
N LEU A 69 3.79 13.39 -4.59
CA LEU A 69 2.70 12.68 -5.23
C LEU A 69 1.75 12.07 -4.20
N LEU A 70 0.46 12.35 -4.35
CA LEU A 70 -0.61 11.67 -3.61
C LEU A 70 -1.36 10.71 -4.55
N PRO A 71 -1.85 9.57 -4.05
CA PRO A 71 -2.71 8.72 -4.85
C PRO A 71 -4.01 9.44 -5.20
N THR A 72 -4.46 9.26 -6.43
CA THR A 72 -5.76 9.78 -6.89
C THR A 72 -6.86 8.72 -6.76
N ALA A 73 -8.10 9.11 -7.00
CA ALA A 73 -9.21 8.16 -7.00
C ALA A 73 -9.10 7.06 -8.07
N LEU A 74 -8.24 7.24 -9.08
CA LEU A 74 -7.97 6.23 -10.10
C LEU A 74 -6.92 5.19 -9.66
N ASP A 75 -6.10 5.54 -8.68
CA ASP A 75 -5.04 4.68 -8.15
C ASP A 75 -5.53 3.76 -7.03
N VAL A 76 -6.64 4.12 -6.40
CA VAL A 76 -7.21 3.38 -5.27
C VAL A 76 -8.31 2.44 -5.76
N PRO A 77 -8.14 1.12 -5.65
CA PRO A 77 -9.15 0.16 -6.06
C PRO A 77 -10.35 0.15 -5.11
N THR A 78 -11.46 -0.42 -5.55
CA THR A 78 -12.52 -0.82 -4.63
C THR A 78 -11.99 -1.91 -3.70
N VAL A 79 -12.09 -1.70 -2.38
CA VAL A 79 -11.64 -2.66 -1.37
C VAL A 79 -12.80 -3.60 -1.01
N GLU A 80 -12.59 -4.89 -1.22
CA GLU A 80 -13.48 -5.92 -0.68
C GLU A 80 -13.16 -6.12 0.80
N MET A 81 -14.18 -6.05 1.66
CA MET A 81 -13.97 -6.14 3.11
C MET A 81 -14.75 -7.30 3.73
N ALA A 82 -14.11 -7.95 4.69
CA ALA A 82 -14.75 -8.89 5.58
C ALA A 82 -14.24 -8.67 7.01
N HIS A 83 -15.09 -8.98 7.98
CA HIS A 83 -14.79 -8.78 9.39
C HIS A 83 -14.81 -10.12 10.12
N LEU A 84 -13.81 -10.31 10.98
CA LEU A 84 -13.83 -11.32 12.04
C LEU A 84 -14.12 -10.60 13.35
N GLU A 85 -14.94 -11.19 14.20
CA GLU A 85 -15.27 -10.61 15.49
C GLU A 85 -14.79 -11.51 16.62
N THR A 86 -13.67 -11.12 17.24
CA THR A 86 -13.21 -11.69 18.51
C THR A 86 -13.28 -10.59 19.57
N PRO A 87 -14.38 -10.50 20.35
CA PRO A 87 -14.57 -9.41 21.30
C PRO A 87 -13.46 -9.33 22.33
N SER A 88 -13.02 -8.10 22.64
CA SER A 88 -12.03 -7.86 23.70
C SER A 88 -12.67 -8.12 25.08
N PRO A 89 -12.01 -8.88 25.95
CA PRO A 89 -12.47 -9.05 27.34
C PRO A 89 -12.15 -7.84 28.23
N LEU A 90 -11.39 -6.86 27.73
CA LEU A 90 -10.88 -5.73 28.51
C LEU A 90 -11.86 -4.56 28.59
N ASN A 91 -12.95 -4.59 27.82
CA ASN A 91 -13.99 -3.56 27.87
C ASN A 91 -15.38 -4.18 27.63
N PRO A 92 -16.46 -3.55 28.16
CA PRO A 92 -17.81 -4.11 28.11
C PRO A 92 -18.40 -4.14 26.68
N LEU A 93 -17.88 -3.36 25.74
CA LEU A 93 -18.35 -3.35 24.36
C LEU A 93 -17.67 -4.41 23.51
N GLY A 94 -16.57 -4.99 23.97
CA GLY A 94 -15.78 -5.94 23.21
C GLY A 94 -15.04 -5.34 22.02
N THR A 95 -14.92 -4.01 21.91
CA THR A 95 -14.29 -3.31 20.80
C THR A 95 -12.76 -3.38 20.85
N LYS A 96 -12.13 -3.31 19.67
CA LYS A 96 -10.69 -3.14 19.48
C LYS A 96 -10.43 -1.98 18.52
N GLY A 97 -9.16 -1.56 18.39
CA GLY A 97 -8.76 -0.52 17.46
C GLY A 97 -8.96 -0.92 16.00
N VAL A 98 -9.32 0.05 15.17
CA VAL A 98 -9.47 -0.11 13.70
C VAL A 98 -8.76 1.01 12.92
N GLY A 99 -8.24 2.03 13.61
CA GLY A 99 -7.75 3.27 13.00
C GLY A 99 -6.76 3.08 11.86
N GLU A 100 -5.83 2.14 11.98
CA GLU A 100 -4.75 1.90 11.00
C GLU A 100 -4.87 0.55 10.29
N ALA A 101 -5.99 -0.16 10.45
CA ALA A 101 -6.19 -1.51 9.91
C ALA A 101 -5.98 -1.58 8.38
N GLY A 102 -6.31 -0.52 7.64
CA GLY A 102 -6.09 -0.44 6.21
C GLY A 102 -4.64 -0.06 5.82
N ALA A 103 -3.96 0.76 6.61
CA ALA A 103 -2.66 1.32 6.26
C ALA A 103 -1.49 0.37 6.57
N ILE A 104 -1.49 -0.24 7.75
CA ILE A 104 -0.37 -1.06 8.25
C ILE A 104 0.05 -2.18 7.29
N PRO A 105 -0.86 -3.02 6.75
CA PRO A 105 -0.46 -4.15 5.92
C PRO A 105 -0.14 -3.76 4.47
N THR A 106 -0.52 -2.59 4.00
CA THR A 106 -0.57 -2.24 2.57
C THR A 106 0.82 -2.23 1.94
N GLY A 107 1.82 -1.63 2.60
CA GLY A 107 3.18 -1.55 2.06
C GLY A 107 3.79 -2.92 1.81
N ALA A 108 3.73 -3.81 2.81
CA ALA A 108 4.25 -5.16 2.68
C ALA A 108 3.46 -6.00 1.67
N ALA A 109 2.12 -5.89 1.68
CA ALA A 109 1.26 -6.60 0.74
C ALA A 109 1.49 -6.16 -0.71
N PHE A 110 1.79 -4.85 -0.92
CA PHE A 110 2.11 -4.30 -2.23
C PHE A 110 3.47 -4.82 -2.73
N ALA A 111 4.52 -4.72 -1.91
CA ALA A 111 5.84 -5.20 -2.27
C ALA A 111 5.83 -6.69 -2.63
N GLN A 112 5.22 -7.53 -1.80
CA GLN A 112 5.09 -8.97 -2.03
C GLN A 112 4.30 -9.30 -3.30
N ALA A 113 3.21 -8.57 -3.58
CA ALA A 113 2.40 -8.80 -4.77
C ALA A 113 3.17 -8.44 -6.05
N VAL A 114 3.98 -7.37 -6.02
CA VAL A 114 4.83 -6.99 -7.16
C VAL A 114 5.98 -7.98 -7.35
N GLU A 115 6.63 -8.44 -6.30
CA GLU A 115 7.65 -9.50 -6.39
C GLU A 115 7.07 -10.80 -6.97
N ASP A 116 5.88 -11.20 -6.52
CA ASP A 116 5.20 -12.40 -7.03
C ASP A 116 4.84 -12.24 -8.52
N ALA A 117 4.35 -11.07 -8.92
CA ALA A 117 4.05 -10.76 -10.33
C ALA A 117 5.31 -10.77 -11.21
N LEU A 118 6.47 -10.47 -10.65
CA LEU A 118 7.78 -10.47 -11.31
C LEU A 118 8.60 -11.74 -11.02
N ALA A 119 7.97 -12.82 -10.55
CA ALA A 119 8.65 -14.06 -10.21
C ALA A 119 9.53 -14.56 -11.37
N GLY A 120 10.78 -14.87 -11.06
CA GLY A 120 11.78 -15.32 -12.05
C GLY A 120 12.53 -14.19 -12.77
N SER A 121 12.19 -12.92 -12.56
CA SER A 121 12.94 -11.78 -13.11
C SER A 121 14.22 -11.45 -12.34
N GLY A 122 14.37 -11.93 -11.10
CA GLY A 122 15.49 -11.58 -10.20
C GLY A 122 15.30 -10.26 -9.47
N VAL A 123 14.12 -9.62 -9.54
CA VAL A 123 13.80 -8.42 -8.77
C VAL A 123 13.54 -8.80 -7.32
N GLU A 124 14.20 -8.11 -6.39
CA GLU A 124 13.94 -8.16 -4.94
C GLU A 124 13.54 -6.77 -4.45
N ILE A 125 12.45 -6.67 -3.68
CA ILE A 125 11.94 -5.40 -3.15
C ILE A 125 12.21 -5.34 -1.65
N THR A 126 13.19 -4.53 -1.26
CA THR A 126 13.63 -4.37 0.14
C THR A 126 13.23 -3.04 0.76
N GLU A 127 12.67 -2.13 -0.03
CA GLU A 127 12.29 -0.79 0.42
C GLU A 127 11.05 -0.27 -0.32
N ILE A 128 10.33 0.65 0.31
CA ILE A 128 9.23 1.44 -0.26
C ILE A 128 9.50 2.93 0.00
N PRO A 129 8.92 3.86 -0.80
CA PRO A 129 7.95 3.64 -1.86
C PRO A 129 8.57 3.00 -3.11
N LEU A 130 7.84 2.08 -3.71
CA LEU A 130 8.19 1.45 -4.98
C LEU A 130 7.64 2.30 -6.14
N SER A 131 8.18 3.50 -6.32
CA SER A 131 7.75 4.37 -7.40
C SER A 131 8.00 3.74 -8.78
N PRO A 132 7.29 4.16 -9.84
CA PRO A 132 7.53 3.64 -11.19
C PRO A 132 8.99 3.75 -11.64
N SER A 133 9.66 4.84 -11.29
CA SER A 133 11.10 5.03 -11.57
C SER A 133 11.96 4.03 -10.79
N ARG A 134 11.65 3.78 -9.51
CA ARG A 134 12.38 2.80 -8.70
C ARG A 134 12.19 1.38 -9.23
N LEU A 135 10.96 1.02 -9.60
CA LEU A 135 10.68 -0.29 -10.20
C LEU A 135 11.39 -0.47 -11.55
N ALA A 136 11.41 0.57 -12.39
CA ALA A 136 12.15 0.54 -13.66
C ALA A 136 13.66 0.33 -13.45
N GLU A 137 14.23 0.97 -12.42
CA GLU A 137 15.63 0.77 -12.03
C GLU A 137 15.91 -0.68 -11.62
N LEU A 138 15.08 -1.25 -10.73
CA LEU A 138 15.20 -2.64 -10.28
C LEU A 138 15.09 -3.63 -11.44
N LEU A 139 14.14 -3.42 -12.34
CA LEU A 139 13.98 -4.23 -13.55
C LEU A 139 15.21 -4.13 -14.49
N SER A 140 15.83 -2.95 -14.59
CA SER A 140 17.04 -2.76 -15.39
C SER A 140 18.24 -3.49 -14.79
N ILE A 141 18.41 -3.41 -13.45
CA ILE A 141 19.47 -4.12 -12.73
C ILE A 141 19.31 -5.63 -12.90
N ALA A 142 18.11 -6.16 -12.71
CA ALA A 142 17.84 -7.58 -12.85
C ALA A 142 18.14 -8.10 -14.27
N LYS A 143 17.82 -7.34 -15.32
CA LYS A 143 18.15 -7.67 -16.72
C LYS A 143 19.65 -7.62 -17.01
N GLY A 144 20.42 -6.78 -16.32
CA GLY A 144 21.88 -6.62 -16.51
C GLY A 144 22.72 -7.67 -15.79
N THR A 145 22.13 -8.46 -14.90
CA THR A 145 22.79 -9.53 -14.12
C THR A 145 22.54 -10.94 -14.68
N ALA A 146 21.83 -11.06 -15.79
CA ALA A 146 21.51 -12.32 -16.48
C ALA A 146 22.51 -12.69 -17.60
#